data_e026c273a0375fd81bf2f193b5e2f10e
#
_entry.id   e026c273a0375fd81bf2f193b5e2f10e
#
_cell.length_a   1.000
_cell.length_b   1.000
_cell.length_c   1.000
_cell.angle_alpha   90.00
_cell.angle_beta   90.00
_cell.angle_gamma   90.00
#
_symmetry.space_group_name_H-M   'P 1'
#
loop_
_entity.id
_entity.type
_entity.pdbx_description
1 polymer ?
#
loop_
_entity_poly.entity_id
_entity_poly.type
_entity_poly.pdbx_seq_one_letter_code
_entity_poly.pdbx_strand_id
1 'polypeptide(L)'
;PYIKDFRKYCAEYMTFEKVQPRAFMKYGTEEQYSWAPELELLSIDWADCYVALRGGYNLDIYHDIPAHVLAKNQAAHGAVSAARTEKTRWVLTRVPNAAFAQQAGMDLETITDMYFDSVLLDYPTVAKDWDRWAKKLEGADQVHILGKNTDLKFSVKGLLWDADHGRGNIPGGEIATGVVNETLD
;
A
#
# COMPACT_ATOMS: atom_id res chain seq x y z
N PRO A 1 2.19 7.37 22.01
CA PRO A 1 1.32 7.47 23.15
C PRO A 1 0.39 6.28 23.15
N TYR A 2 0.53 5.42 24.17
CA TYR A 2 -0.33 4.26 24.33
C TYR A 2 -1.75 4.72 24.66
N ILE A 3 -2.75 4.03 24.12
CA ILE A 3 -4.14 4.23 24.53
C ILE A 3 -4.23 3.83 26.00
N LYS A 4 -4.28 4.81 26.88
CA LYS A 4 -4.27 4.57 28.34
C LYS A 4 -5.63 4.24 28.90
N ASP A 5 -6.71 4.53 28.18
CA ASP A 5 -8.09 4.25 28.62
C ASP A 5 -8.99 3.95 27.43
N PHE A 6 -9.18 2.67 27.16
CA PHE A 6 -10.07 2.18 26.10
C PHE A 6 -11.54 2.62 26.26
N ARG A 7 -11.98 2.97 27.46
CA ARG A 7 -13.36 3.43 27.72
C ARG A 7 -13.62 4.83 27.15
N LYS A 8 -12.57 5.54 26.78
CA LYS A 8 -12.65 6.89 26.21
C LYS A 8 -12.74 6.90 24.66
N TYR A 9 -12.52 5.76 24.04
CA TYR A 9 -12.44 5.63 22.58
C TYR A 9 -13.42 4.58 22.09
N CYS A 10 -14.09 4.86 20.98
CA CYS A 10 -14.86 3.88 20.24
C CYS A 10 -13.98 3.26 19.15
N ALA A 11 -14.08 1.96 18.99
CA ALA A 11 -13.42 1.24 17.92
C ALA A 11 -14.42 0.31 17.22
N GLU A 12 -14.46 0.39 15.90
CA GLU A 12 -15.22 -0.51 15.05
C GLU A 12 -14.24 -1.39 14.27
N TYR A 13 -14.61 -2.65 14.14
CA TYR A 13 -13.86 -3.63 13.36
C TYR A 13 -14.71 -4.10 12.19
N MET A 14 -14.17 -3.93 10.99
CA MET A 14 -14.81 -4.41 9.76
C MET A 14 -13.92 -5.42 9.06
N THR A 15 -14.51 -6.53 8.61
CA THR A 15 -13.85 -7.51 7.76
C THR A 15 -14.40 -7.42 6.34
N PHE A 16 -13.49 -7.34 5.38
CA PHE A 16 -13.82 -7.37 3.96
C PHE A 16 -13.28 -8.66 3.36
N GLU A 17 -14.18 -9.61 3.10
CA GLU A 17 -13.81 -10.84 2.42
C GLU A 17 -13.80 -10.63 0.90
N LYS A 18 -12.74 -11.09 0.24
CA LYS A 18 -12.59 -10.96 -1.22
C LYS A 18 -13.52 -11.86 -2.04
N VAL A 19 -14.20 -12.80 -1.42
CA VAL A 19 -15.12 -13.72 -2.11
C VAL A 19 -16.32 -12.99 -2.68
N GLN A 20 -16.92 -12.09 -1.91
CA GLN A 20 -18.09 -11.32 -2.38
C GLN A 20 -17.74 -10.36 -3.53
N PRO A 21 -16.70 -9.51 -3.44
CA PRO A 21 -16.29 -8.67 -4.56
C PRO A 21 -15.96 -9.48 -5.81
N ARG A 22 -15.31 -10.64 -5.65
CA ARG A 22 -15.04 -11.56 -6.76
C ARG A 22 -16.33 -12.02 -7.45
N ALA A 23 -17.35 -12.42 -6.68
CA ALA A 23 -18.62 -12.87 -7.24
C ALA A 23 -19.30 -11.76 -8.04
N PHE A 24 -19.32 -10.53 -7.56
CA PHE A 24 -19.84 -9.39 -8.30
C PHE A 24 -19.07 -9.12 -9.60
N MET A 25 -17.74 -9.17 -9.55
CA MET A 25 -16.91 -8.99 -10.75
C MET A 25 -17.06 -10.10 -11.78
N LYS A 26 -17.29 -11.35 -11.32
CA LYS A 26 -17.39 -12.51 -12.20
C LYS A 26 -18.77 -12.72 -12.82
N TYR A 27 -19.83 -12.43 -12.06
CA TYR A 27 -21.20 -12.79 -12.42
C TYR A 27 -22.16 -11.61 -12.43
N GLY A 28 -21.73 -10.45 -11.92
CA GLY A 28 -22.55 -9.26 -11.81
C GLY A 28 -22.58 -8.42 -13.09
N THR A 29 -23.45 -7.44 -13.08
CA THR A 29 -23.54 -6.41 -14.11
C THR A 29 -22.50 -5.31 -13.90
N GLU A 30 -22.27 -4.51 -14.93
CA GLU A 30 -21.36 -3.36 -14.81
C GLU A 30 -21.76 -2.42 -13.68
N GLU A 31 -23.02 -2.15 -13.51
CA GLU A 31 -23.54 -1.34 -12.41
C GLU A 31 -23.14 -1.90 -11.04
N GLN A 32 -23.22 -3.22 -10.87
CA GLN A 32 -22.89 -3.87 -9.60
C GLN A 32 -21.39 -3.81 -9.24
N TYR A 33 -20.50 -4.08 -10.20
CA TYR A 33 -19.07 -4.09 -9.90
C TYR A 33 -18.42 -2.71 -9.97
N SER A 34 -19.11 -1.70 -10.50
CA SER A 34 -18.66 -0.31 -10.49
C SER A 34 -19.37 0.56 -9.44
N TRP A 35 -20.19 -0.05 -8.58
CA TRP A 35 -20.86 0.66 -7.52
C TRP A 35 -19.90 1.10 -6.42
N ALA A 36 -20.02 2.37 -6.01
CA ALA A 36 -19.19 2.91 -4.94
C ALA A 36 -19.63 2.38 -3.57
N PRO A 37 -18.71 1.94 -2.70
CA PRO A 37 -19.04 1.36 -1.41
C PRO A 37 -19.39 2.45 -0.38
N GLU A 38 -20.63 2.89 -0.36
CA GLU A 38 -21.12 4.00 0.48
C GLU A 38 -20.90 3.75 1.98
N LEU A 39 -21.06 2.52 2.45
CA LEU A 39 -20.83 2.19 3.87
C LEU A 39 -19.35 2.33 4.26
N GLU A 40 -18.44 2.00 3.34
CA GLU A 40 -17.00 2.24 3.58
C GLU A 40 -16.71 3.74 3.64
N LEU A 41 -17.30 4.54 2.75
CA LEU A 41 -17.14 5.99 2.76
C LEU A 41 -17.68 6.60 4.06
N LEU A 42 -18.87 6.19 4.51
CA LEU A 42 -19.42 6.64 5.78
C LEU A 42 -18.54 6.28 6.98
N SER A 43 -17.97 5.07 6.98
CA SER A 43 -17.06 4.65 8.05
C SER A 43 -15.75 5.46 8.08
N ILE A 44 -15.22 5.83 6.92
CA ILE A 44 -14.06 6.71 6.82
C ILE A 44 -14.40 8.12 7.31
N ASP A 45 -15.55 8.67 6.93
CA ASP A 45 -15.99 10.00 7.39
C ASP A 45 -16.24 10.06 8.91
N TRP A 46 -16.60 8.94 9.51
CA TRP A 46 -16.76 8.82 10.96
C TRP A 46 -15.42 8.63 11.71
N ALA A 47 -14.41 8.03 11.08
CA ALA A 47 -13.18 7.62 11.74
C ALA A 47 -12.14 8.74 11.84
N ASP A 48 -11.56 8.94 13.02
CA ASP A 48 -10.34 9.77 13.21
C ASP A 48 -9.06 9.06 12.77
N CYS A 49 -9.03 7.74 12.95
CA CYS A 49 -7.88 6.89 12.65
C CYS A 49 -8.32 5.63 11.89
N TYR A 50 -7.53 5.24 10.93
CA TYR A 50 -7.77 4.04 10.12
C TYR A 50 -6.57 3.11 10.15
N VAL A 51 -6.77 1.87 10.59
CA VAL A 51 -5.74 0.83 10.59
C VAL A 51 -6.15 -0.29 9.65
N ALA A 52 -5.40 -0.49 8.57
CA ALA A 52 -5.62 -1.57 7.62
C ALA A 52 -4.65 -2.71 7.83
N LEU A 53 -5.18 -3.86 8.24
CA LEU A 53 -4.45 -5.12 8.30
C LEU A 53 -4.78 -5.93 7.04
N ARG A 54 -3.87 -5.95 6.08
CA ARG A 54 -4.07 -6.64 4.81
C ARG A 54 -3.47 -8.04 4.85
N GLY A 55 -4.27 -9.02 4.47
CA GLY A 55 -3.87 -10.41 4.28
C GLY A 55 -4.80 -11.08 3.30
N GLY A 56 -4.44 -12.26 2.81
CA GLY A 56 -5.28 -13.03 1.92
C GLY A 56 -4.79 -14.48 1.87
N TYR A 57 -5.71 -15.41 1.80
CA TYR A 57 -5.41 -16.84 1.69
C TYR A 57 -5.11 -17.28 0.25
N ASN A 58 -5.48 -16.46 -0.74
CA ASN A 58 -5.22 -16.70 -2.15
C ASN A 58 -4.85 -15.38 -2.83
N LEU A 59 -3.62 -15.27 -3.30
CA LEU A 59 -3.11 -14.06 -3.95
C LEU A 59 -3.62 -13.91 -5.38
N ASP A 60 -3.97 -15.05 -6.02
CA ASP A 60 -4.46 -15.10 -7.41
C ASP A 60 -5.97 -15.14 -7.50
N ILE A 61 -6.68 -14.72 -6.46
CA ILE A 61 -8.14 -14.83 -6.38
C ILE A 61 -8.88 -14.13 -7.54
N TYR A 62 -8.25 -13.18 -8.19
CA TYR A 62 -8.81 -12.42 -9.31
C TYR A 62 -8.17 -12.74 -10.67
N HIS A 63 -7.32 -13.77 -10.77
CA HIS A 63 -6.57 -14.06 -12.00
C HIS A 63 -7.43 -14.29 -13.25
N ASP A 64 -8.66 -14.81 -13.09
CA ASP A 64 -9.61 -15.07 -14.15
C ASP A 64 -10.63 -13.93 -14.39
N ILE A 65 -10.48 -12.82 -13.71
CA ILE A 65 -11.34 -11.66 -13.89
C ILE A 65 -10.76 -10.76 -14.99
N PRO A 66 -11.55 -10.36 -16.00
CA PRO A 66 -11.06 -9.48 -17.07
C PRO A 66 -10.50 -8.15 -16.53
N ALA A 67 -9.38 -7.70 -17.08
CA ALA A 67 -8.68 -6.49 -16.62
C ALA A 67 -9.56 -5.24 -16.59
N HIS A 68 -10.47 -5.09 -17.57
CA HIS A 68 -11.38 -3.93 -17.60
C HIS A 68 -12.41 -3.94 -16.46
N VAL A 69 -12.85 -5.14 -16.01
CA VAL A 69 -13.74 -5.28 -14.85
C VAL A 69 -13.01 -4.91 -13.56
N LEU A 70 -11.77 -5.42 -13.41
CA LEU A 70 -10.92 -5.06 -12.28
C LEU A 70 -10.66 -3.55 -12.21
N ALA A 71 -10.36 -2.93 -13.35
CA ALA A 71 -10.11 -1.49 -13.44
C ALA A 71 -11.35 -0.67 -13.03
N LYS A 72 -12.55 -1.04 -13.49
CA LYS A 72 -13.80 -0.37 -13.11
C LYS A 72 -14.11 -0.53 -11.62
N ASN A 73 -13.97 -1.73 -11.09
CA ASN A 73 -14.15 -1.97 -9.65
C ASN A 73 -13.14 -1.18 -8.81
N GLN A 74 -11.88 -1.16 -9.23
CA GLN A 74 -10.84 -0.38 -8.55
C GLN A 74 -11.13 1.12 -8.61
N ALA A 75 -11.60 1.64 -9.73
CA ALA A 75 -11.99 3.04 -9.86
C ALA A 75 -13.15 3.40 -8.93
N ALA A 76 -14.15 2.53 -8.79
CA ALA A 76 -15.27 2.72 -7.85
C ALA A 76 -14.79 2.82 -6.38
N HIS A 77 -13.76 2.07 -6.01
CA HIS A 77 -13.15 2.12 -4.67
C HIS A 77 -12.11 3.25 -4.52
N GLY A 78 -11.80 3.97 -5.57
CA GLY A 78 -10.85 5.08 -5.54
C GLY A 78 -11.23 6.17 -4.55
N ALA A 79 -12.53 6.50 -4.46
CA ALA A 79 -13.05 7.49 -3.52
C ALA A 79 -12.79 7.11 -2.04
N VAL A 80 -12.91 5.82 -1.69
CA VAL A 80 -12.59 5.32 -0.35
C VAL A 80 -11.11 5.49 -0.05
N SER A 81 -10.25 5.15 -1.00
CA SER A 81 -8.80 5.31 -0.85
C SER A 81 -8.39 6.77 -0.68
N ALA A 82 -8.97 7.68 -1.47
CA ALA A 82 -8.74 9.11 -1.35
C ALA A 82 -9.22 9.64 0.00
N ALA A 83 -10.47 9.35 0.37
CA ALA A 83 -11.04 9.78 1.65
C ALA A 83 -10.19 9.32 2.84
N ARG A 84 -9.73 8.07 2.84
CA ARG A 84 -8.87 7.53 3.88
C ARG A 84 -7.57 8.33 4.02
N THR A 85 -6.88 8.60 2.91
CA THR A 85 -5.59 9.30 2.94
C THR A 85 -5.71 10.78 3.29
N GLU A 86 -6.84 11.40 2.93
CA GLU A 86 -7.06 12.85 3.13
C GLU A 86 -7.67 13.17 4.49
N LYS A 87 -8.57 12.31 4.99
CA LYS A 87 -9.42 12.62 6.16
C LYS A 87 -9.00 11.94 7.45
N THR A 88 -8.24 10.83 7.39
CA THR A 88 -7.87 10.06 8.58
C THR A 88 -6.37 10.03 8.82
N ARG A 89 -5.98 9.80 10.07
CA ARG A 89 -4.63 9.33 10.38
C ARG A 89 -4.59 7.83 10.12
N TRP A 90 -3.99 7.44 9.01
CA TRP A 90 -4.06 6.07 8.56
C TRP A 90 -2.73 5.33 8.65
N VAL A 91 -2.81 4.02 8.83
CA VAL A 91 -1.71 3.09 8.65
C VAL A 91 -2.20 1.83 7.94
N LEU A 92 -1.37 1.31 7.07
CA LEU A 92 -1.63 0.08 6.34
C LEU A 92 -0.43 -0.85 6.46
N THR A 93 -0.69 -2.11 6.81
CA THR A 93 0.33 -3.15 6.83
C THR A 93 -0.18 -4.44 6.22
N ARG A 94 0.75 -5.25 5.71
CA ARG A 94 0.47 -6.61 5.23
C ARG A 94 0.86 -7.60 6.32
N VAL A 95 -0.14 -8.29 6.88
CA VAL A 95 0.11 -9.27 7.94
C VAL A 95 0.64 -10.58 7.34
N PRO A 96 1.72 -11.15 7.87
CA PRO A 96 2.24 -12.43 7.44
C PRO A 96 1.17 -13.53 7.51
N ASN A 97 1.14 -14.37 6.49
CA ASN A 97 0.23 -15.49 6.40
C ASN A 97 0.79 -16.58 5.47
N ALA A 98 0.15 -17.74 5.45
CA ALA A 98 0.62 -18.88 4.67
C ALA A 98 0.73 -18.60 3.16
N ALA A 99 -0.16 -17.76 2.59
CA ALA A 99 -0.10 -17.44 1.17
C ALA A 99 1.13 -16.57 0.82
N PHE A 100 1.49 -15.62 1.67
CA PHE A 100 2.72 -14.82 1.50
C PHE A 100 3.98 -15.68 1.70
N ALA A 101 3.99 -16.56 2.70
CA ALA A 101 5.09 -17.50 2.93
C ALA A 101 5.31 -18.39 1.70
N GLN A 102 4.24 -18.96 1.17
CA GLN A 102 4.29 -19.79 -0.04
C GLN A 102 4.79 -19.01 -1.27
N GLN A 103 4.33 -17.79 -1.48
CA GLN A 103 4.79 -16.94 -2.58
C GLN A 103 6.29 -16.60 -2.47
N ALA A 104 6.76 -16.38 -1.24
CA ALA A 104 8.17 -16.10 -0.95
C ALA A 104 9.06 -17.36 -0.97
N GLY A 105 8.48 -18.57 -1.08
CA GLY A 105 9.22 -19.82 -0.95
C GLY A 105 9.80 -20.04 0.45
N MET A 106 9.14 -19.54 1.47
CA MET A 106 9.55 -19.59 2.88
C MET A 106 8.48 -20.27 3.73
N ASP A 107 8.86 -20.69 4.93
CA ASP A 107 7.90 -21.07 5.97
C ASP A 107 7.28 -19.85 6.64
N LEU A 108 6.18 -20.05 7.37
CA LEU A 108 5.43 -18.96 7.98
C LEU A 108 6.19 -18.28 9.13
N GLU A 109 7.03 -19.03 9.86
CA GLU A 109 7.83 -18.50 10.97
C GLU A 109 8.87 -17.52 10.41
N THR A 110 9.64 -17.94 9.41
CA THR A 110 10.67 -17.11 8.76
C THR A 110 10.09 -15.80 8.21
N ILE A 111 8.97 -15.84 7.49
CA ILE A 111 8.39 -14.61 6.95
C ILE A 111 7.77 -13.72 8.05
N THR A 112 7.32 -14.33 9.14
CA THR A 112 6.81 -13.59 10.31
C THR A 112 7.94 -12.85 11.01
N ASP A 113 9.07 -13.50 11.23
CA ASP A 113 10.26 -12.88 11.83
C ASP A 113 10.77 -11.72 10.96
N MET A 114 10.93 -11.93 9.65
CA MET A 114 11.30 -10.87 8.71
C MET A 114 10.33 -9.68 8.76
N TYR A 115 9.05 -9.94 8.87
CA TYR A 115 8.05 -8.88 9.00
C TYR A 115 8.24 -8.08 10.28
N PHE A 116 8.36 -8.75 11.43
CA PHE A 116 8.55 -8.03 12.69
C PHE A 116 9.88 -7.30 12.77
N ASP A 117 10.95 -7.85 12.24
CA ASP A 117 12.24 -7.16 12.12
C ASP A 117 12.12 -5.87 11.30
N SER A 118 11.28 -5.89 10.26
CA SER A 118 11.05 -4.72 9.40
C SER A 118 10.13 -3.68 10.03
N VAL A 119 9.04 -4.10 10.70
CA VAL A 119 8.06 -3.15 11.25
C VAL A 119 8.47 -2.57 12.60
N LEU A 120 9.38 -3.23 13.32
CA LEU A 120 9.87 -2.80 14.63
C LEU A 120 11.16 -1.98 14.54
N LEU A 121 11.55 -1.51 13.37
CA LEU A 121 12.67 -0.59 13.21
C LEU A 121 12.48 0.67 14.07
N ASP A 122 13.59 1.22 14.54
CA ASP A 122 13.59 2.56 15.15
C ASP A 122 13.42 3.64 14.07
N TYR A 123 12.18 3.80 13.59
CA TYR A 123 11.83 4.76 12.54
C TYR A 123 12.32 6.19 12.83
N PRO A 124 12.25 6.74 14.04
CA PRO A 124 12.81 8.06 14.34
C PRO A 124 14.31 8.20 14.07
N THR A 125 15.06 7.12 14.19
CA THR A 125 16.50 7.11 13.90
C THR A 125 16.77 6.91 12.42
N VAL A 126 16.18 5.89 11.80
CA VAL A 126 16.44 5.57 10.38
C VAL A 126 15.86 6.63 9.43
N ALA A 127 14.77 7.29 9.80
CA ALA A 127 14.19 8.38 9.03
C ALA A 127 15.19 9.51 8.72
N LYS A 128 16.08 9.82 9.65
CA LYS A 128 17.13 10.84 9.44
C LYS A 128 18.10 10.48 8.32
N ASP A 129 18.38 9.20 8.17
CA ASP A 129 19.23 8.70 7.10
C ASP A 129 18.51 8.74 5.75
N TRP A 130 17.24 8.38 5.73
CA TRP A 130 16.41 8.46 4.51
C TRP A 130 16.21 9.90 4.05
N ASP A 131 15.91 10.83 4.95
CA ASP A 131 15.84 12.26 4.64
C ASP A 131 17.15 12.80 4.05
N ARG A 132 18.28 12.39 4.64
CA ARG A 132 19.60 12.78 4.13
C ARG A 132 19.85 12.25 2.71
N TRP A 133 19.44 11.02 2.42
CA TRP A 133 19.58 10.42 1.09
C TRP A 133 18.60 11.04 0.10
N ALA A 134 17.32 11.24 0.46
CA ALA A 134 16.35 11.93 -0.38
C ALA A 134 16.86 13.31 -0.79
N LYS A 135 17.32 14.11 0.18
CA LYS A 135 17.92 15.43 -0.09
C LYS A 135 19.15 15.38 -1.00
N LYS A 136 19.97 14.35 -0.89
CA LYS A 136 21.11 14.15 -1.79
C LYS A 136 20.68 13.85 -3.21
N LEU A 137 19.57 13.10 -3.37
CA LEU A 137 19.02 12.70 -4.66
C LEU A 137 18.24 13.84 -5.34
N GLU A 138 17.71 14.81 -4.61
CA GLU A 138 17.02 16.00 -5.16
C GLU A 138 17.88 16.78 -6.19
N GLY A 139 19.20 16.69 -6.08
CA GLY A 139 20.12 17.29 -7.04
C GLY A 139 20.43 16.45 -8.29
N ALA A 140 19.84 15.25 -8.41
CA ALA A 140 20.10 14.38 -9.54
C ALA A 140 19.26 14.80 -10.76
N ASP A 141 19.91 14.89 -11.92
CA ASP A 141 19.22 15.12 -13.20
C ASP A 141 18.87 13.82 -13.91
N GLN A 142 19.64 12.76 -13.67
CA GLN A 142 19.51 11.48 -14.39
C GLN A 142 19.79 10.29 -13.46
N VAL A 143 19.07 9.21 -13.70
CA VAL A 143 19.36 7.89 -13.17
C VAL A 143 19.84 6.99 -14.28
N HIS A 144 20.93 6.22 -14.03
CA HIS A 144 21.46 5.23 -14.93
C HIS A 144 21.55 3.88 -14.21
N ILE A 145 20.79 2.92 -14.67
CA ILE A 145 20.73 1.57 -14.11
C ILE A 145 21.51 0.63 -15.03
N LEU A 146 22.59 0.05 -14.49
CA LEU A 146 23.42 -0.90 -15.19
C LEU A 146 23.29 -2.30 -14.59
N GLY A 147 23.04 -3.30 -15.40
CA GLY A 147 22.97 -4.70 -15.01
C GLY A 147 23.43 -5.63 -16.12
N LYS A 148 23.40 -6.94 -15.88
CA LYS A 148 23.88 -7.95 -16.86
C LYS A 148 23.23 -7.82 -18.24
N ASN A 149 21.93 -7.47 -18.27
CA ASN A 149 21.14 -7.29 -19.49
C ASN A 149 20.33 -5.98 -19.41
N THR A 150 20.84 -4.98 -18.70
CA THR A 150 20.14 -3.72 -18.46
C THR A 150 21.13 -2.57 -18.62
N ASP A 151 20.78 -1.64 -19.49
CA ASP A 151 21.43 -0.32 -19.63
C ASP A 151 20.31 0.68 -19.83
N LEU A 152 19.74 1.19 -18.72
CA LEU A 152 18.55 2.05 -18.73
C LEU A 152 18.90 3.42 -18.18
N LYS A 153 18.62 4.46 -18.96
CA LYS A 153 18.81 5.86 -18.58
C LYS A 153 17.47 6.60 -18.66
N PHE A 154 17.24 7.44 -17.67
CA PHE A 154 16.07 8.32 -17.70
C PHE A 154 16.31 9.56 -16.85
N SER A 155 15.59 10.63 -17.17
CA SER A 155 15.65 11.87 -16.40
C SER A 155 14.74 11.80 -15.18
N VAL A 156 15.25 12.36 -14.09
CA VAL A 156 14.52 12.63 -12.85
C VAL A 156 14.57 14.12 -12.49
N LYS A 157 15.00 14.92 -13.45
CA LYS A 157 15.24 16.35 -13.26
C LYS A 157 14.00 17.08 -12.81
N GLY A 158 14.14 17.78 -11.68
CA GLY A 158 13.05 18.58 -11.12
C GLY A 158 11.94 17.79 -10.43
N LEU A 159 12.09 16.48 -10.30
CA LEU A 159 11.16 15.63 -9.55
C LEU A 159 11.51 15.66 -8.06
N LEU A 160 10.47 15.57 -7.24
CA LEU A 160 10.62 15.44 -5.79
C LEU A 160 10.93 13.98 -5.43
N TRP A 161 11.75 13.81 -4.42
CA TRP A 161 12.04 12.52 -3.82
C TRP A 161 11.31 12.40 -2.49
N ASP A 162 10.45 11.40 -2.39
CA ASP A 162 9.68 11.11 -1.19
C ASP A 162 10.36 10.02 -0.36
N ALA A 163 10.56 10.29 0.92
CA ALA A 163 11.11 9.32 1.87
C ALA A 163 9.99 8.77 2.74
N ASP A 164 9.66 7.49 2.56
CA ASP A 164 8.67 6.81 3.40
C ASP A 164 9.27 6.43 4.75
N HIS A 165 8.83 7.13 5.78
CA HIS A 165 9.26 6.93 7.16
C HIS A 165 8.32 6.02 7.97
N GLY A 166 7.50 5.21 7.33
CA GLY A 166 6.49 4.39 8.00
C GLY A 166 5.33 5.21 8.57
N ARG A 167 5.00 6.36 7.96
CA ARG A 167 3.89 7.22 8.40
C ARG A 167 2.52 6.77 7.90
N GLY A 168 2.50 5.96 6.86
CA GLY A 168 1.30 5.42 6.23
C GLY A 168 1.43 3.92 6.01
N ASN A 169 2.34 3.49 5.14
CA ASN A 169 2.63 2.08 4.96
C ASN A 169 3.67 1.59 5.99
N ILE A 170 3.45 0.40 6.55
CA ILE A 170 4.38 -0.28 7.46
C ILE A 170 4.60 -1.72 6.94
N PRO A 171 5.86 -2.17 6.77
CA PRO A 171 7.09 -1.41 6.93
C PRO A 171 7.20 -0.29 5.88
N GLY A 172 7.84 0.82 6.28
CA GLY A 172 8.34 1.86 5.40
C GLY A 172 9.84 1.67 5.16
N GLY A 173 10.51 2.68 4.59
CA GLY A 173 11.95 2.66 4.38
C GLY A 173 12.35 2.66 2.93
N GLU A 174 11.59 3.32 2.11
CA GLU A 174 11.90 3.56 0.72
C GLU A 174 12.10 5.04 0.42
N ILE A 175 12.88 5.33 -0.61
CA ILE A 175 13.00 6.66 -1.19
C ILE A 175 12.54 6.53 -2.64
N ALA A 176 11.46 7.20 -2.97
CA ALA A 176 10.79 7.07 -4.25
C ALA A 176 10.74 8.40 -5.03
N THR A 177 10.77 8.29 -6.35
CA THR A 177 10.45 9.37 -7.28
C THR A 177 9.84 8.81 -8.53
N GLY A 178 9.27 9.68 -9.37
CA GLY A 178 8.81 9.31 -10.70
C GLY A 178 9.94 9.31 -11.73
N VAL A 179 9.56 9.20 -13.00
CA VAL A 179 10.42 9.40 -14.17
C VAL A 179 9.82 10.44 -15.09
N VAL A 180 10.64 11.17 -15.81
CA VAL A 180 10.18 12.00 -16.92
C VAL A 180 10.00 11.09 -18.13
N ASN A 181 8.74 10.71 -18.43
CA ASN A 181 8.41 9.64 -19.39
C ASN A 181 9.00 9.84 -20.80
N GLU A 182 9.18 11.09 -21.22
CA GLU A 182 9.74 11.45 -22.53
C GLU A 182 11.24 11.16 -22.65
N THR A 183 11.86 10.69 -21.57
CA THR A 183 13.31 10.43 -21.50
C THR A 183 13.67 8.97 -21.25
N LEU A 184 12.67 8.09 -21.33
CA LEU A 184 12.89 6.63 -21.25
C LEU A 184 13.46 6.14 -22.59
N ASP A 185 14.71 5.64 -22.58
CA ASP A 185 15.42 5.01 -23.70
C ASP A 185 15.71 3.53 -23.40
#